data_65745c3e75bff949e9ee8c0d7e2a1f47
#
_entry.id   65745c3e75bff949e9ee8c0d7e2a1f47
#
_cell.length_a   1.000
_cell.length_b   1.000
_cell.length_c   1.000
_cell.angle_alpha   90.00
_cell.angle_beta   90.00
_cell.angle_gamma   90.00
#
_symmetry.space_group_name_H-M   'P 1'
#
loop_
_entity.id
_entity.type
_entity.pdbx_description
1 polymer ?
#
loop_
_entity_poly.entity_id
_entity_poly.type
_entity_poly.pdbx_seq_one_letter_code
_entity_poly.pdbx_strand_id
1 'polypeptide(L)'
;MRKSASFTLPEGIRNGLNTFAKSYCCSGCLHDRASIILKAEQGLTNREIGSMTGFHANTVRKWRTRFLCGLQRLAEIGEKHPEALMDAITVILSDEARSGAPCSFDGGTRRTIQLLACQNPSDYGFVASHWSLALL
;
A
#
# COMPACT_ATOMS: atom_id res chain seq x y z
N MET A 1 -13.35 -9.43 28.55
CA MET A 1 -13.07 -8.90 27.19
C MET A 1 -12.26 -7.62 27.30
N ARG A 2 -11.05 -7.58 26.74
CA ARG A 2 -10.33 -6.31 26.65
C ARG A 2 -11.02 -5.45 25.58
N LYS A 3 -11.69 -4.38 26.01
CA LYS A 3 -12.17 -3.34 25.10
C LYS A 3 -10.97 -2.80 24.34
N SER A 4 -11.06 -2.80 23.04
CA SER A 4 -10.07 -2.13 22.19
C SER A 4 -10.06 -0.66 22.54
N ALA A 5 -8.86 -0.03 22.67
CA ALA A 5 -8.78 1.39 22.96
C ALA A 5 -9.59 2.17 21.92
N SER A 6 -10.65 2.85 22.38
CA SER A 6 -11.41 3.77 21.56
C SER A 6 -10.62 5.05 21.36
N PHE A 7 -10.65 5.59 20.17
CA PHE A 7 -10.07 6.88 19.82
C PHE A 7 -11.10 7.68 19.04
N THR A 8 -11.01 8.98 19.11
CA THR A 8 -11.89 9.89 18.39
C THR A 8 -11.12 10.54 17.25
N LEU A 9 -11.72 10.54 16.07
CA LEU A 9 -11.13 11.19 14.89
C LEU A 9 -11.62 12.65 14.81
N PRO A 10 -10.73 13.60 14.50
CA PRO A 10 -11.13 14.93 14.05
C PRO A 10 -12.04 14.84 12.83
N GLU A 11 -13.00 15.76 12.72
CA GLU A 11 -14.04 15.72 11.68
C GLU A 11 -13.44 15.72 10.26
N GLY A 12 -12.43 16.54 10.01
CA GLY A 12 -11.75 16.58 8.70
C GLY A 12 -11.12 15.25 8.31
N ILE A 13 -10.49 14.55 9.24
CA ILE A 13 -9.88 13.23 9.02
C ILE A 13 -10.99 12.19 8.78
N ARG A 14 -12.05 12.22 9.56
CA ARG A 14 -13.21 11.33 9.39
C ARG A 14 -13.86 11.50 8.01
N ASN A 15 -14.03 12.72 7.56
CA ASN A 15 -14.58 13.04 6.24
C ASN A 15 -13.65 12.53 5.11
N GLY A 16 -12.34 12.70 5.25
CA GLY A 16 -11.36 12.15 4.33
C GLY A 16 -11.41 10.63 4.23
N LEU A 17 -11.46 9.94 5.36
CA LEU A 17 -11.60 8.48 5.42
C LEU A 17 -12.92 7.99 4.82
N ASN A 18 -14.03 8.70 5.08
CA ASN A 18 -15.32 8.39 4.47
C ASN A 18 -15.28 8.54 2.95
N THR A 19 -14.57 9.53 2.43
CA THR A 19 -14.37 9.71 0.99
C THR A 19 -13.68 8.50 0.38
N PHE A 20 -12.58 8.01 0.98
CA PHE A 20 -11.90 6.80 0.53
C PHE A 20 -12.77 5.55 0.67
N ALA A 21 -13.50 5.41 1.77
CA ALA A 21 -14.37 4.25 2.01
C ALA A 21 -15.58 4.18 1.05
N LYS A 22 -16.00 5.30 0.48
CA LYS A 22 -17.10 5.37 -0.49
C LYS A 22 -16.63 5.40 -1.95
N SER A 23 -15.37 5.67 -2.21
CA SER A 23 -14.83 5.84 -3.56
C SER A 23 -14.51 4.48 -4.19
N TYR A 24 -15.10 4.20 -5.33
CA TYR A 24 -14.73 3.06 -6.19
C TYR A 24 -13.53 3.36 -7.08
N CYS A 25 -13.11 4.62 -7.16
CA CYS A 25 -12.00 5.07 -8.02
C CYS A 25 -10.64 5.01 -7.32
N CYS A 26 -10.59 4.88 -5.99
CA CYS A 26 -9.34 4.67 -5.28
C CYS A 26 -8.89 3.21 -5.35
N SER A 27 -7.61 2.96 -5.11
CA SER A 27 -7.12 1.58 -5.02
C SER A 27 -7.91 0.82 -3.95
N GLY A 28 -8.28 -0.44 -4.21
CA GLY A 28 -9.02 -1.28 -3.26
C GLY A 28 -8.35 -1.33 -1.88
N CYS A 29 -7.03 -1.24 -1.84
CA CYS A 29 -6.26 -1.18 -0.59
C CYS A 29 -6.59 0.04 0.26
N LEU A 30 -6.75 1.23 -0.33
CA LEU A 30 -7.10 2.45 0.42
C LEU A 30 -8.53 2.39 0.94
N HIS A 31 -9.46 1.89 0.14
CA HIS A 31 -10.85 1.67 0.55
C HIS A 31 -10.93 0.75 1.78
N ASP A 32 -10.28 -0.40 1.72
CA ASP A 32 -10.31 -1.39 2.80
C ASP A 32 -9.67 -0.85 4.07
N ARG A 33 -8.52 -0.18 3.95
CA ARG A 33 -7.78 0.38 5.08
C ARG A 33 -8.53 1.54 5.74
N ALA A 34 -9.15 2.41 4.96
CA ALA A 34 -10.03 3.47 5.48
C ALA A 34 -11.23 2.88 6.24
N SER A 35 -11.84 1.84 5.71
CA SER A 35 -12.93 1.12 6.36
C SER A 35 -12.52 0.50 7.70
N ILE A 36 -11.31 -0.06 7.80
CA ILE A 36 -10.75 -0.59 9.05
C ILE A 36 -10.67 0.51 10.11
N ILE A 37 -10.16 1.69 9.76
CA ILE A 37 -9.99 2.79 10.70
C ILE A 37 -11.34 3.34 11.18
N LEU A 38 -12.31 3.52 10.28
CA LEU A 38 -13.64 3.99 10.62
C LEU A 38 -14.37 3.01 11.56
N LYS A 39 -14.25 1.70 11.33
CA LYS A 39 -14.80 0.68 12.21
C LYS A 39 -14.11 0.64 13.57
N ALA A 40 -12.79 0.90 13.59
CA ALA A 40 -12.04 0.97 14.83
C ALA A 40 -12.45 2.18 15.69
N GLU A 41 -12.80 3.32 15.08
CA GLU A 41 -13.35 4.47 15.77
C GLU A 41 -14.70 4.14 16.44
N GLN A 42 -15.52 3.30 15.83
CA GLN A 42 -16.79 2.83 16.40
C GLN A 42 -16.61 1.91 17.61
N GLY A 43 -15.38 1.61 18.00
CA GLY A 43 -15.07 0.79 19.17
C GLY A 43 -15.04 -0.71 18.91
N LEU A 44 -15.12 -1.13 17.65
CA LEU A 44 -15.02 -2.54 17.27
C LEU A 44 -13.61 -3.11 17.57
N THR A 45 -13.57 -4.36 17.96
CA THR A 45 -12.31 -5.07 18.19
C THR A 45 -11.66 -5.45 16.87
N ASN A 46 -10.34 -5.69 16.89
CA ASN A 46 -9.61 -6.12 15.69
C ASN A 46 -10.18 -7.42 15.08
N ARG A 47 -10.72 -8.29 15.91
CA ARG A 47 -11.32 -9.56 15.46
C ARG A 47 -12.67 -9.31 14.77
N GLU A 48 -13.52 -8.46 15.32
CA GLU A 48 -14.80 -8.08 14.72
C GLU A 48 -14.60 -7.36 13.38
N ILE A 49 -13.67 -6.41 13.33
CA ILE A 49 -13.30 -5.72 12.09
C ILE A 49 -12.78 -6.72 11.04
N GLY A 50 -11.92 -7.65 11.46
CA GLY A 50 -11.41 -8.71 10.60
C GLY A 50 -12.51 -9.58 10.00
N SER A 51 -13.48 -9.99 10.82
CA SER A 51 -14.64 -10.78 10.37
C SER A 51 -15.52 -10.01 9.37
N MET A 52 -15.67 -8.70 9.54
CA MET A 52 -16.47 -7.85 8.65
C MET A 52 -15.77 -7.48 7.34
N THR A 53 -14.44 -7.40 7.35
CA THR A 53 -13.64 -6.94 6.20
C THR A 53 -12.93 -8.07 5.47
N GLY A 54 -12.93 -9.28 6.02
CA GLY A 54 -12.20 -10.43 5.47
C GLY A 54 -10.70 -10.44 5.77
N PHE A 55 -10.20 -9.51 6.59
CA PHE A 55 -8.79 -9.43 6.96
C PHE A 55 -8.49 -10.18 8.25
N HIS A 56 -7.27 -10.69 8.37
CA HIS A 56 -6.81 -11.26 9.62
C HIS A 56 -6.65 -10.17 10.69
N ALA A 57 -6.97 -10.49 11.96
CA ALA A 57 -6.90 -9.54 13.08
C ALA A 57 -5.54 -8.85 13.24
N ASN A 58 -4.44 -9.52 12.89
CA ASN A 58 -3.09 -8.92 12.90
C ASN A 58 -2.92 -7.85 11.82
N THR A 59 -3.53 -8.02 10.65
CA THR A 59 -3.55 -7.01 9.59
C THR A 59 -4.34 -5.78 10.02
N VAL A 60 -5.50 -6.00 10.64
CA VAL A 60 -6.31 -4.91 11.21
C VAL A 60 -5.51 -4.17 12.29
N ARG A 61 -4.83 -4.89 13.19
CA ARG A 61 -3.98 -4.30 14.23
C ARG A 61 -2.84 -3.46 13.62
N LYS A 62 -2.17 -3.97 12.58
CA LYS A 62 -1.08 -3.25 11.89
C LYS A 62 -1.55 -1.90 11.38
N TRP A 63 -2.63 -1.85 10.62
CA TRP A 63 -3.15 -0.61 10.03
C TRP A 63 -3.67 0.36 11.08
N ARG A 64 -4.37 -0.15 12.09
CA ARG A 64 -4.83 0.65 13.23
C ARG A 64 -3.68 1.30 13.98
N THR A 65 -2.65 0.54 14.34
CA THR A 65 -1.46 1.06 15.05
C THR A 65 -0.74 2.10 14.20
N ARG A 66 -0.51 1.81 12.91
CA ARG A 66 0.15 2.74 11.99
C ARG A 66 -0.61 4.06 11.86
N PHE A 67 -1.92 3.99 11.72
CA PHE A 67 -2.76 5.18 11.63
C PHE A 67 -2.74 6.00 12.93
N LEU A 68 -2.86 5.36 14.08
CA LEU A 68 -2.80 6.03 15.38
C LEU A 68 -1.46 6.71 15.63
N CYS A 69 -0.35 6.11 15.22
CA CYS A 69 0.97 6.74 15.29
C CYS A 69 1.06 8.02 14.44
N GLY A 70 0.33 8.08 13.32
CA GLY A 70 0.29 9.26 12.44
C GLY A 70 -0.82 10.26 12.76
N LEU A 71 -1.73 9.94 13.67
CA LEU A 71 -2.95 10.72 13.91
C LEU A 71 -2.66 12.15 14.36
N GLN A 72 -1.69 12.36 15.25
CA GLN A 72 -1.32 13.70 15.69
C GLN A 72 -0.82 14.57 14.54
N ARG A 73 0.03 14.02 13.69
CA ARG A 73 0.52 14.70 12.49
C ARG A 73 -0.61 15.03 11.51
N LEU A 74 -1.56 14.12 11.34
CA LEU A 74 -2.74 14.38 10.50
C LEU A 74 -3.60 15.50 11.06
N ALA A 75 -3.78 15.57 12.38
CA ALA A 75 -4.52 16.64 13.02
C ALA A 75 -3.84 18.00 12.79
N GLU A 76 -2.52 18.09 12.95
CA GLU A 76 -1.76 19.31 12.68
C GLU A 76 -1.84 19.75 11.22
N ILE A 77 -1.77 18.81 10.28
CA ILE A 77 -1.92 19.09 8.84
C ILE A 77 -3.35 19.57 8.55
N GLY A 78 -4.36 18.94 9.13
CA GLY A 78 -5.75 19.33 8.97
C GLY A 78 -6.06 20.75 9.46
N GLU A 79 -5.34 21.23 10.48
CA GLU A 79 -5.47 22.60 11.00
C GLU A 79 -4.72 23.63 10.15
N LYS A 80 -3.50 23.31 9.71
CA LYS A 80 -2.60 24.25 9.03
C LYS A 80 -2.74 24.23 7.50
N HIS A 81 -2.94 23.04 6.93
CA HIS A 81 -2.96 22.79 5.49
C HIS A 81 -4.04 21.76 5.14
N PRO A 82 -5.33 22.12 5.25
CA PRO A 82 -6.42 21.18 5.00
C PRO A 82 -6.41 20.62 3.57
N GLU A 83 -5.85 21.33 2.61
CA GLU A 83 -5.67 20.87 1.22
C GLU A 83 -4.71 19.68 1.11
N ALA A 84 -3.73 19.58 1.99
CA ALA A 84 -2.75 18.48 2.02
C ALA A 84 -3.21 17.26 2.83
N LEU A 85 -4.35 17.34 3.52
CA LEU A 85 -4.81 16.29 4.43
C LEU A 85 -5.10 14.97 3.71
N MET A 86 -5.72 15.02 2.54
CA MET A 86 -6.04 13.82 1.75
C MET A 86 -4.77 13.09 1.30
N ASP A 87 -3.77 13.83 0.86
CA ASP A 87 -2.47 13.25 0.47
C ASP A 87 -1.76 12.63 1.68
N ALA A 88 -1.80 13.30 2.82
CA ALA A 88 -1.22 12.80 4.07
C ALA A 88 -1.89 11.49 4.54
N ILE A 89 -3.21 11.40 4.47
CA ILE A 89 -3.96 10.16 4.76
C ILE A 89 -3.55 9.06 3.78
N THR A 90 -3.46 9.37 2.50
CA THR A 90 -3.03 8.43 1.44
C THR A 90 -1.64 7.86 1.75
N VAL A 91 -0.69 8.68 2.13
CA VAL A 91 0.67 8.25 2.50
C VAL A 91 0.66 7.27 3.67
N ILE A 92 -0.13 7.53 4.71
CA ILE A 92 -0.22 6.66 5.89
C ILE A 92 -0.87 5.32 5.54
N LEU A 93 -1.91 5.33 4.72
CA LEU A 93 -2.64 4.13 4.32
C LEU A 93 -2.01 3.38 3.13
N SER A 94 -0.99 3.93 2.49
CA SER A 94 -0.27 3.27 1.40
C SER A 94 0.76 2.26 1.93
N ASP A 95 1.13 1.31 1.07
CA ASP A 95 2.23 0.42 1.39
C ASP A 95 3.56 1.16 1.34
N GLU A 96 4.46 0.82 2.25
CA GLU A 96 5.83 1.30 2.19
C GLU A 96 6.58 0.63 1.04
N ALA A 97 7.43 1.39 0.36
CA ALA A 97 8.34 0.84 -0.61
C ALA A 97 9.21 -0.24 0.05
N ARG A 98 9.21 -1.42 -0.53
CA ARG A 98 10.06 -2.52 -0.08
C ARG A 98 11.30 -2.54 -0.97
N SER A 99 12.45 -2.81 -0.37
CA SER A 99 13.71 -2.91 -1.12
C SER A 99 13.72 -4.03 -2.18
N GLY A 100 12.75 -4.94 -2.12
CA GLY A 100 12.69 -6.08 -3.02
C GLY A 100 13.87 -7.04 -2.85
N ALA A 101 13.97 -8.02 -3.73
CA ALA A 101 15.14 -8.87 -3.80
C ALA A 101 16.34 -8.08 -4.38
N PRO A 102 17.57 -8.28 -3.86
CA PRO A 102 18.76 -7.70 -4.45
C PRO A 102 18.86 -8.07 -5.94
N CYS A 103 19.29 -7.13 -6.77
CA CYS A 103 19.52 -7.42 -8.17
C CYS A 103 20.64 -8.47 -8.30
N SER A 104 20.34 -9.61 -8.91
CA SER A 104 21.33 -10.67 -9.19
C SER A 104 22.37 -10.25 -10.22
N PHE A 105 22.06 -9.25 -11.04
CA PHE A 105 22.95 -8.73 -12.09
C PHE A 105 23.24 -7.25 -11.87
N ASP A 106 24.47 -6.87 -12.07
CA ASP A 106 24.89 -5.48 -12.08
C ASP A 106 24.34 -4.72 -13.31
N GLY A 107 24.48 -3.39 -13.32
CA GLY A 107 24.01 -2.57 -14.42
C GLY A 107 24.65 -2.88 -15.77
N GLY A 108 25.93 -3.27 -15.78
CA GLY A 108 26.68 -3.66 -16.97
C GLY A 108 26.12 -4.95 -17.57
N THR A 109 25.94 -5.97 -16.75
CA THR A 109 25.37 -7.27 -17.17
C THR A 109 23.94 -7.11 -17.73
N ARG A 110 23.11 -6.31 -17.08
CA ARG A 110 21.75 -6.00 -17.59
C ARG A 110 21.77 -5.37 -18.96
N ARG A 111 22.66 -4.39 -19.17
CA ARG A 111 22.83 -3.72 -20.46
C ARG A 111 23.28 -4.68 -21.55
N THR A 112 24.21 -5.58 -21.24
CA THR A 112 24.67 -6.63 -22.15
C THR A 112 23.52 -7.57 -22.54
N ILE A 113 22.71 -8.02 -21.58
CA ILE A 113 21.55 -8.88 -21.84
C ILE A 113 20.54 -8.15 -22.75
N GLN A 114 20.26 -6.88 -22.48
CA GLN A 114 19.37 -6.08 -23.32
C GLN A 114 19.88 -5.93 -24.75
N LEU A 115 21.17 -5.68 -24.94
CA LEU A 115 21.77 -5.59 -26.26
C LEU A 115 21.71 -6.92 -27.01
N LEU A 116 22.00 -8.03 -26.33
CA LEU A 116 21.88 -9.38 -26.92
C LEU A 116 20.42 -9.69 -27.31
N ALA A 117 19.45 -9.34 -26.47
CA ALA A 117 18.04 -9.58 -26.75
C ALA A 117 17.53 -8.83 -28.00
N CYS A 118 18.19 -7.72 -28.37
CA CYS A 118 17.89 -6.97 -29.59
C CYS A 118 18.57 -7.51 -30.85
N GLN A 119 19.45 -8.49 -30.73
CA GLN A 119 20.20 -9.10 -31.85
C GLN A 119 19.56 -10.41 -32.28
N ASN A 120 19.90 -10.90 -33.48
CA ASN A 120 19.37 -12.17 -34.00
C ASN A 120 20.07 -13.35 -33.32
N PRO A 121 19.34 -14.34 -32.79
CA PRO A 121 19.95 -15.55 -32.22
C PRO A 121 20.85 -16.32 -33.22
N SER A 122 20.54 -16.26 -34.50
CA SER A 122 21.32 -16.90 -35.55
C SER A 122 22.75 -16.38 -35.66
N ASP A 123 23.00 -15.12 -35.29
CA ASP A 123 24.35 -14.51 -35.29
C ASP A 123 25.26 -15.14 -34.22
N TYR A 124 24.64 -15.81 -33.24
CA TYR A 124 25.31 -16.53 -32.15
C TYR A 124 25.27 -18.06 -32.30
N GLY A 125 24.87 -18.55 -33.48
CA GLY A 125 24.87 -19.99 -33.79
C GLY A 125 23.62 -20.75 -33.34
N PHE A 126 22.58 -20.05 -32.92
CA PHE A 126 21.31 -20.67 -32.53
C PHE A 126 20.33 -20.73 -33.72
N VAL A 127 19.71 -21.89 -33.90
CA VAL A 127 18.71 -22.07 -34.95
C VAL A 127 17.34 -21.61 -34.39
N ALA A 128 17.17 -20.30 -34.24
CA ALA A 128 15.95 -19.68 -33.71
C ALA A 128 15.75 -18.31 -34.33
N SER A 129 14.52 -17.93 -34.58
CA SER A 129 14.14 -16.61 -35.11
C SER A 129 14.03 -15.53 -34.04
N HIS A 130 13.92 -15.94 -32.79
CA HIS A 130 13.78 -15.04 -31.63
C HIS A 130 14.37 -15.68 -30.37
N TRP A 131 14.72 -14.84 -29.41
CA TRP A 131 15.22 -15.28 -28.13
C TRP A 131 14.10 -15.86 -27.27
N SER A 132 14.38 -16.93 -26.56
CA SER A 132 13.56 -17.46 -25.49
C SER A 132 14.33 -17.40 -24.18
N LEU A 133 13.63 -17.52 -23.04
CA LEU A 133 14.28 -17.55 -21.72
C LEU A 133 15.29 -18.70 -21.56
N ALA A 134 15.15 -19.76 -22.35
CA ALA A 134 16.08 -20.89 -22.35
C ALA A 134 17.37 -20.62 -23.17
N LEU A 135 17.35 -19.63 -24.05
CA LEU A 135 18.48 -19.29 -24.93
C LEU A 135 19.26 -18.05 -24.42
N LEU A 136 18.65 -17.23 -23.58
CA LEU A 136 19.27 -16.10 -22.90
C LEU A 136 19.95 -16.52 -21.61
#